data_8ff26737c5feb2c11f0602522508db45
#
_entry.id   8ff26737c5feb2c11f0602522508db45
#
_cell.length_a   1.000
_cell.length_b   1.000
_cell.length_c   1.000
_cell.angle_alpha   90.00
_cell.angle_beta   90.00
_cell.angle_gamma   90.00
#
_symmetry.space_group_name_H-M   'P 1'
#
loop_
_entity.id
_entity.type
_entity.pdbx_description
1 polymer ?
#
loop_
_entity_poly.entity_id
_entity_poly.type
_entity_poly.pdbx_seq_one_letter_code
_entity_poly.pdbx_strand_id
1 'polypeptide(L)'
;MEREKLTQTINDAVESLREELVALACDIFAIPTQNPPGNNYLECTAAIAKWMERIGMEVEFVDVPEERLAELAPHGEGLPRRSVIGYLGDRNARPNIHFTGHYDVVPEGTGWSTDPYGCEIRDGNIYARGSADQKSGIVSELIAAWALKKAGIPLKGTVIASATPDEESGGQAGVGYLVERGYLTKESTDYCVITECLDVDKVCIGHRGTLWFEVHITGKQSHGSMPSEGVNALVFAQKLMNVI
;
A
#
# COMPACT_ATOMS: atom_id res chain seq x y z
N MET A 1 0.40 -18.32 31.64
CA MET A 1 -0.34 -17.44 32.59
C MET A 1 -0.08 -15.96 32.34
N GLU A 2 1.17 -15.44 32.46
CA GLU A 2 1.44 -14.00 32.21
C GLU A 2 1.25 -13.61 30.74
N ARG A 3 1.75 -14.41 29.80
CA ARG A 3 1.59 -14.19 28.35
C ARG A 3 0.12 -14.25 27.91
N GLU A 4 -0.65 -15.19 28.40
CA GLU A 4 -2.08 -15.35 28.08
C GLU A 4 -2.88 -14.13 28.56
N LYS A 5 -2.59 -13.67 29.79
CA LYS A 5 -3.22 -12.45 30.35
C LYS A 5 -2.87 -11.23 29.49
N LEU A 6 -1.62 -11.09 29.06
CA LEU A 6 -1.19 -10.00 28.19
C LEU A 6 -1.92 -10.05 26.84
N THR A 7 -1.98 -11.23 26.23
CA THR A 7 -2.72 -11.44 24.97
C THR A 7 -4.20 -11.06 25.12
N GLN A 8 -4.85 -11.49 26.20
CA GLN A 8 -6.25 -11.13 26.44
C GLN A 8 -6.42 -9.61 26.61
N THR A 9 -5.54 -8.95 27.35
CA THR A 9 -5.58 -7.49 27.52
C THR A 9 -5.46 -6.75 26.20
N ILE A 10 -4.59 -7.22 25.28
CA ILE A 10 -4.44 -6.64 23.93
C ILE A 10 -5.71 -6.89 23.10
N ASN A 11 -6.24 -8.11 23.12
CA ASN A 11 -7.46 -8.46 22.38
C ASN A 11 -8.65 -7.61 22.84
N ASP A 12 -8.82 -7.43 24.15
CA ASP A 12 -9.89 -6.59 24.71
C ASP A 12 -9.71 -5.12 24.25
N ALA A 13 -8.47 -4.63 24.19
CA ALA A 13 -8.18 -3.29 23.68
C ALA A 13 -8.51 -3.17 22.19
N VAL A 14 -8.17 -4.16 21.36
CA VAL A 14 -8.52 -4.21 19.93
C VAL A 14 -10.05 -4.19 19.75
N GLU A 15 -10.78 -5.07 20.45
CA GLU A 15 -12.24 -5.11 20.36
C GLU A 15 -12.89 -3.78 20.78
N SER A 16 -12.31 -3.10 21.75
CA SER A 16 -12.81 -1.79 22.20
C SER A 16 -12.52 -0.64 21.20
N LEU A 17 -11.77 -0.89 20.13
CA LEU A 17 -11.45 0.05 19.06
C LEU A 17 -12.21 -0.24 17.75
N ARG A 18 -13.25 -1.06 17.80
CA ARG A 18 -14.01 -1.47 16.60
C ARG A 18 -14.61 -0.29 15.84
N GLU A 19 -15.17 0.69 16.53
CA GLU A 19 -15.75 1.88 15.90
C GLU A 19 -14.67 2.75 15.27
N GLU A 20 -13.55 2.92 15.95
CA GLU A 20 -12.39 3.67 15.45
C GLU A 20 -11.73 2.97 14.26
N LEU A 21 -11.68 1.64 14.26
CA LEU A 21 -11.20 0.86 13.12
C LEU A 21 -12.04 1.13 11.89
N VAL A 22 -13.36 1.07 12.02
CA VAL A 22 -14.28 1.33 10.90
C VAL A 22 -14.17 2.78 10.44
N ALA A 23 -14.09 3.73 11.36
CA ALA A 23 -13.94 5.14 11.02
C ALA A 23 -12.63 5.41 10.27
N LEU A 24 -11.50 4.90 10.78
CA LEU A 24 -10.20 4.98 10.10
C LEU A 24 -10.26 4.35 8.70
N ALA A 25 -10.81 3.14 8.59
CA ALA A 25 -10.94 2.45 7.32
C ALA A 25 -11.73 3.30 6.30
N CYS A 26 -12.89 3.82 6.69
CA CYS A 26 -13.71 4.63 5.79
C CYS A 26 -13.04 5.96 5.41
N ASP A 27 -12.35 6.61 6.36
CA ASP A 27 -11.65 7.86 6.08
C ASP A 27 -10.56 7.69 5.00
N ILE A 28 -9.82 6.57 5.01
CA ILE A 28 -8.75 6.37 4.03
C ILE A 28 -9.21 5.65 2.75
N PHE A 29 -10.27 4.81 2.83
CA PHE A 29 -10.80 4.13 1.65
C PHE A 29 -11.58 5.09 0.74
N ALA A 30 -12.19 6.13 1.32
CA ALA A 30 -12.91 7.15 0.57
C ALA A 30 -12.01 8.02 -0.34
N ILE A 31 -10.69 7.99 -0.14
CA ILE A 31 -9.75 8.78 -0.93
C ILE A 31 -9.25 7.93 -2.12
N PRO A 32 -9.58 8.29 -3.37
CA PRO A 32 -9.18 7.52 -4.55
C PRO A 32 -7.71 7.76 -4.91
N THR A 33 -6.85 6.93 -4.38
CA THR A 33 -5.38 6.97 -4.59
C THR A 33 -4.94 6.06 -5.73
N GLN A 34 -5.57 6.23 -6.89
CA GLN A 34 -5.31 5.41 -8.07
C GLN A 34 -3.89 5.58 -8.59
N ASN A 35 -3.24 4.47 -8.88
CA ASN A 35 -1.91 4.39 -9.48
C ASN A 35 -1.93 3.45 -10.71
N PRO A 36 -1.50 3.89 -11.89
CA PRO A 36 -1.17 5.27 -12.22
C PRO A 36 -2.39 6.21 -12.26
N PRO A 37 -2.24 7.57 -12.18
CA PRO A 37 -0.95 8.29 -12.08
C PRO A 37 -0.50 8.60 -10.65
N GLY A 38 -1.24 8.26 -9.61
CA GLY A 38 -0.96 8.60 -8.21
C GLY A 38 -1.78 9.78 -7.69
N ASN A 39 -3.10 9.69 -7.90
CA ASN A 39 -4.04 10.73 -7.49
C ASN A 39 -4.16 10.82 -5.96
N ASN A 40 -4.44 12.02 -5.46
CA ASN A 40 -4.82 12.29 -4.06
C ASN A 40 -3.84 11.79 -2.98
N TYR A 41 -2.58 11.57 -3.32
CA TYR A 41 -1.58 11.04 -2.38
C TYR A 41 -1.33 11.95 -1.18
N LEU A 42 -1.27 13.27 -1.39
CA LEU A 42 -1.09 14.23 -0.31
C LEU A 42 -2.30 14.26 0.64
N GLU A 43 -3.50 14.13 0.10
CA GLU A 43 -4.74 14.08 0.88
C GLU A 43 -4.78 12.79 1.72
N CYS A 44 -4.46 11.64 1.12
CA CYS A 44 -4.46 10.35 1.81
C CYS A 44 -3.42 10.31 2.93
N THR A 45 -2.19 10.76 2.66
CA THR A 45 -1.14 10.81 3.69
C THR A 45 -1.48 11.78 4.82
N ALA A 46 -2.15 12.90 4.52
CA ALA A 46 -2.62 13.82 5.55
C ALA A 46 -3.75 13.22 6.40
N ALA A 47 -4.64 12.42 5.82
CA ALA A 47 -5.67 11.70 6.57
C ALA A 47 -5.05 10.63 7.48
N ILE A 48 -4.10 9.84 6.97
CA ILE A 48 -3.36 8.84 7.76
C ILE A 48 -2.60 9.51 8.91
N ALA A 49 -1.91 10.62 8.65
CA ALA A 49 -1.15 11.38 9.65
C ALA A 49 -2.04 11.83 10.82
N LYS A 50 -3.25 12.34 10.54
CA LYS A 50 -4.21 12.72 11.60
C LYS A 50 -4.57 11.56 12.52
N TRP A 51 -4.74 10.35 11.97
CA TRP A 51 -4.99 9.18 12.78
C TRP A 51 -3.75 8.76 13.58
N MET A 52 -2.55 8.82 13.01
CA MET A 52 -1.29 8.60 13.73
C MET A 52 -1.13 9.58 14.91
N GLU A 53 -1.40 10.87 14.68
CA GLU A 53 -1.38 11.90 15.73
C GLU A 53 -2.44 11.62 16.82
N ARG A 54 -3.67 11.22 16.44
CA ARG A 54 -4.73 10.83 17.39
C ARG A 54 -4.34 9.65 18.26
N ILE A 55 -3.61 8.70 17.70
CA ILE A 55 -3.01 7.57 18.44
C ILE A 55 -1.91 8.08 19.38
N GLY A 56 -1.30 9.22 19.08
CA GLY A 56 -0.19 9.84 19.81
C GLY A 56 1.16 9.34 19.32
N MET A 57 1.27 9.05 18.05
CA MET A 57 2.53 8.82 17.35
C MET A 57 3.18 10.17 16.98
N GLU A 58 4.49 10.22 17.00
CA GLU A 58 5.26 11.26 16.33
C GLU A 58 5.21 11.00 14.82
N VAL A 59 4.86 12.01 14.01
CA VAL A 59 4.62 11.86 12.58
C VAL A 59 5.70 12.57 11.77
N GLU A 60 6.15 11.89 10.71
CA GLU A 60 7.10 12.42 9.74
C GLU A 60 6.59 12.17 8.31
N PHE A 61 6.72 13.17 7.44
CA PHE A 61 6.50 13.01 6.01
C PHE A 61 7.83 12.90 5.28
N VAL A 62 7.88 11.98 4.31
CA VAL A 62 9.04 11.79 3.43
C VAL A 62 8.59 12.00 1.99
N ASP A 63 8.94 13.17 1.45
CA ASP A 63 8.62 13.54 0.07
C ASP A 63 9.74 13.11 -0.88
N VAL A 64 9.35 12.59 -2.04
CA VAL A 64 10.28 12.40 -3.16
C VAL A 64 10.51 13.76 -3.82
N PRO A 65 11.77 14.22 -3.99
CA PRO A 65 12.07 15.47 -4.66
C PRO A 65 11.54 15.50 -6.10
N GLU A 66 11.08 16.68 -6.54
CA GLU A 66 10.47 16.83 -7.87
C GLU A 66 11.39 16.34 -9.00
N GLU A 67 12.68 16.63 -8.90
CA GLU A 67 13.71 16.21 -9.88
C GLU A 67 13.90 14.69 -9.98
N ARG A 68 13.43 13.91 -8.96
CA ARG A 68 13.51 12.45 -8.94
C ARG A 68 12.22 11.77 -9.43
N LEU A 69 11.11 12.51 -9.56
CA LEU A 69 9.81 11.93 -9.91
C LEU A 69 9.81 11.22 -11.27
N ALA A 70 10.48 11.81 -12.28
CA ALA A 70 10.56 11.20 -13.61
C ALA A 70 11.31 9.85 -13.61
N GLU A 71 12.26 9.66 -12.70
CA GLU A 71 13.04 8.43 -12.54
C GLU A 71 12.26 7.39 -11.70
N LEU A 72 11.77 7.81 -10.52
CA LEU A 72 11.21 6.91 -9.52
C LEU A 72 9.72 6.58 -9.75
N ALA A 73 8.99 7.45 -10.44
CA ALA A 73 7.58 7.31 -10.75
C ALA A 73 7.28 7.68 -12.21
N PRO A 74 7.83 6.96 -13.22
CA PRO A 74 7.74 7.33 -14.64
C PRO A 74 6.32 7.40 -15.20
N HIS A 75 5.37 6.69 -14.56
CA HIS A 75 3.95 6.69 -14.95
C HIS A 75 3.11 7.66 -14.10
N GLY A 76 3.76 8.49 -13.31
CA GLY A 76 3.11 9.35 -12.31
C GLY A 76 2.78 10.76 -12.77
N GLU A 77 2.98 11.11 -14.05
CA GLU A 77 2.66 12.42 -14.63
C GLU A 77 3.22 13.62 -13.84
N GLY A 78 4.32 13.41 -13.09
CA GLY A 78 4.92 14.44 -12.23
C GLY A 78 4.16 14.72 -10.93
N LEU A 79 3.13 13.95 -10.60
CA LEU A 79 2.39 14.11 -9.35
C LEU A 79 3.28 13.78 -8.14
N PRO A 80 3.08 14.45 -6.99
CA PRO A 80 3.93 14.29 -5.83
C PRO A 80 3.84 12.87 -5.23
N ARG A 81 4.98 12.38 -4.72
CA ARG A 81 5.10 11.13 -3.98
C ARG A 81 5.53 11.41 -2.56
N ARG A 82 4.71 10.96 -1.61
CA ARG A 82 4.92 11.17 -0.18
C ARG A 82 4.67 9.90 0.58
N SER A 83 5.61 9.48 1.41
CA SER A 83 5.37 8.51 2.47
C SER A 83 5.06 9.21 3.79
N VAL A 84 4.26 8.58 4.66
CA VAL A 84 4.04 9.04 6.02
C VAL A 84 4.50 7.97 6.99
N ILE A 85 5.24 8.36 8.04
CA ILE A 85 5.80 7.47 9.04
C ILE A 85 5.36 7.97 10.42
N GLY A 86 4.81 7.06 11.23
CA GLY A 86 4.46 7.31 12.63
C GLY A 86 5.33 6.50 13.58
N TYR A 87 5.76 7.09 14.68
CA TYR A 87 6.57 6.48 15.73
C TYR A 87 5.80 6.46 17.05
N LEU A 88 5.56 5.29 17.62
CA LEU A 88 4.98 5.13 18.94
C LEU A 88 6.07 4.67 19.92
N GLY A 89 6.31 5.45 20.96
CA GLY A 89 7.41 5.28 21.91
C GLY A 89 8.58 6.21 21.62
N ASP A 90 9.73 5.94 22.22
CA ASP A 90 10.96 6.69 21.93
C ASP A 90 11.49 6.28 20.56
N ARG A 91 11.57 7.23 19.63
CA ARG A 91 12.01 7.04 18.24
C ARG A 91 13.37 6.32 18.12
N ASN A 92 14.24 6.51 19.11
CA ASN A 92 15.58 5.94 19.12
C ASN A 92 15.67 4.63 19.91
N ALA A 93 14.59 4.20 20.56
CA ALA A 93 14.61 2.99 21.36
C ALA A 93 14.65 1.73 20.51
N ARG A 94 15.39 0.74 21.02
CA ARG A 94 15.54 -0.58 20.38
C ARG A 94 15.11 -1.67 21.36
N PRO A 95 14.64 -2.84 20.90
CA PRO A 95 14.39 -3.15 19.49
C PRO A 95 13.21 -2.35 18.93
N ASN A 96 13.20 -2.11 17.63
CA ASN A 96 12.04 -1.57 16.96
C ASN A 96 11.38 -2.60 16.04
N ILE A 97 10.08 -2.39 15.81
CA ILE A 97 9.31 -3.11 14.81
C ILE A 97 8.67 -2.09 13.86
N HIS A 98 8.94 -2.25 12.58
CA HIS A 98 8.43 -1.38 11.52
C HIS A 98 7.37 -2.13 10.70
N PHE A 99 6.13 -1.70 10.83
CA PHE A 99 5.03 -2.11 9.96
C PHE A 99 5.00 -1.20 8.75
N THR A 100 4.79 -1.75 7.57
CA THR A 100 4.71 -0.96 6.33
C THR A 100 3.63 -1.50 5.41
N GLY A 101 2.83 -0.61 4.86
CA GLY A 101 1.81 -0.89 3.86
C GLY A 101 1.76 0.18 2.79
N HIS A 102 1.15 -0.13 1.66
CA HIS A 102 0.92 0.87 0.61
C HIS A 102 -0.51 1.41 0.63
N TYR A 103 -0.65 2.68 0.28
CA TYR A 103 -1.95 3.33 0.22
C TYR A 103 -2.45 3.57 -1.20
N ASP A 104 -1.62 3.36 -2.21
CA ASP A 104 -2.06 3.39 -3.60
C ASP A 104 -2.90 2.16 -3.94
N VAL A 105 -3.72 2.31 -4.95
CA VAL A 105 -4.64 1.29 -5.42
C VAL A 105 -4.69 1.30 -6.94
N VAL A 106 -4.88 0.14 -7.56
CA VAL A 106 -5.16 0.06 -9.00
C VAL A 106 -6.50 0.75 -9.32
N PRO A 107 -6.70 1.23 -10.56
CA PRO A 107 -7.99 1.76 -10.99
C PRO A 107 -9.13 0.80 -10.66
N GLU A 108 -10.30 1.35 -10.28
CA GLU A 108 -11.44 0.56 -9.82
C GLU A 108 -11.97 -0.42 -10.86
N GLY A 109 -11.81 -0.11 -12.16
CA GLY A 109 -12.38 -0.92 -13.23
C GLY A 109 -13.90 -0.82 -13.29
N THR A 110 -14.56 -1.88 -13.75
CA THR A 110 -16.02 -1.95 -13.95
C THR A 110 -16.64 -3.12 -13.18
N GLY A 111 -17.96 -3.14 -13.04
CA GLY A 111 -18.68 -4.26 -12.44
C GLY A 111 -18.87 -4.18 -10.93
N TRP A 112 -18.57 -3.06 -10.30
CA TRP A 112 -18.88 -2.83 -8.90
C TRP A 112 -20.39 -2.79 -8.64
N SER A 113 -20.82 -3.46 -7.56
CA SER A 113 -22.20 -3.38 -7.06
C SER A 113 -22.40 -2.28 -6.02
N THR A 114 -21.32 -1.62 -5.59
CA THR A 114 -21.25 -0.53 -4.62
C THR A 114 -20.40 0.59 -5.20
N ASP A 115 -20.40 1.77 -4.58
CA ASP A 115 -19.40 2.78 -4.87
C ASP A 115 -18.01 2.28 -4.42
N PRO A 116 -17.01 2.16 -5.30
CA PRO A 116 -15.68 1.68 -4.94
C PRO A 116 -14.96 2.54 -3.88
N TYR A 117 -15.39 3.77 -3.66
CA TYR A 117 -14.85 4.69 -2.65
C TYR A 117 -15.90 5.07 -1.58
N GLY A 118 -17.06 4.43 -1.58
CA GLY A 118 -18.15 4.71 -0.65
C GLY A 118 -18.03 4.06 0.73
N CYS A 119 -17.06 3.15 0.93
CA CYS A 119 -16.90 2.40 2.18
C CYS A 119 -18.21 1.75 2.66
N GLU A 120 -18.93 1.04 1.79
CA GLU A 120 -20.17 0.39 2.16
C GLU A 120 -19.92 -0.74 3.17
N ILE A 121 -20.67 -0.73 4.26
CA ILE A 121 -20.65 -1.80 5.27
C ILE A 121 -21.89 -2.63 5.15
N ARG A 122 -21.74 -3.90 4.81
CA ARG A 122 -22.84 -4.85 4.66
C ARG A 122 -22.42 -6.25 5.14
N ASP A 123 -23.29 -6.87 5.94
CA ASP A 123 -23.08 -8.23 6.46
C ASP A 123 -21.73 -8.44 7.16
N GLY A 124 -21.25 -7.42 7.87
CA GLY A 124 -19.97 -7.44 8.59
C GLY A 124 -18.72 -7.26 7.72
N ASN A 125 -18.89 -6.95 6.44
CA ASN A 125 -17.81 -6.70 5.48
C ASN A 125 -17.78 -5.24 5.06
N ILE A 126 -16.59 -4.72 4.76
CA ILE A 126 -16.37 -3.40 4.17
C ILE A 126 -16.07 -3.58 2.67
N TYR A 127 -16.87 -2.92 1.84
CA TYR A 127 -16.71 -2.94 0.40
C TYR A 127 -16.12 -1.62 -0.08
N ALA A 128 -14.86 -1.64 -0.50
CA ALA A 128 -14.19 -0.49 -1.08
C ALA A 128 -12.95 -0.93 -1.89
N ARG A 129 -12.49 -0.12 -2.84
CA ARG A 129 -11.17 -0.28 -3.46
C ARG A 129 -10.09 -0.02 -2.41
N GLY A 130 -9.15 -0.96 -2.26
CA GLY A 130 -8.12 -0.91 -1.21
C GLY A 130 -8.52 -1.56 0.12
N SER A 131 -9.77 -2.05 0.27
CA SER A 131 -10.21 -2.73 1.50
C SER A 131 -9.59 -4.12 1.68
N ALA A 132 -9.04 -4.71 0.62
CA ALA A 132 -8.22 -5.91 0.67
C ALA A 132 -6.75 -5.55 0.39
N ASP A 133 -6.47 -4.94 -0.73
CA ASP A 133 -5.14 -4.60 -1.24
C ASP A 133 -4.98 -3.08 -1.35
N GLN A 134 -4.21 -2.39 -0.46
CA GLN A 134 -3.83 -2.93 0.87
C GLN A 134 -4.01 -1.88 1.98
N LYS A 135 -4.88 -0.88 1.78
CA LYS A 135 -5.15 0.12 2.82
C LYS A 135 -5.66 -0.51 4.13
N SER A 136 -6.27 -1.71 4.08
CA SER A 136 -6.66 -2.48 5.27
C SER A 136 -5.45 -2.88 6.13
N GLY A 137 -4.30 -3.13 5.51
CA GLY A 137 -3.04 -3.36 6.21
C GLY A 137 -2.65 -2.14 7.04
N ILE A 138 -2.73 -0.93 6.47
CA ILE A 138 -2.47 0.33 7.18
C ILE A 138 -3.45 0.52 8.35
N VAL A 139 -4.74 0.20 8.15
CA VAL A 139 -5.73 0.22 9.24
C VAL A 139 -5.30 -0.72 10.37
N SER A 140 -4.90 -1.94 10.01
CA SER A 140 -4.53 -2.97 10.98
C SER A 140 -3.31 -2.60 11.81
N GLU A 141 -2.26 -2.06 11.18
CA GLU A 141 -1.04 -1.63 11.89
C GLU A 141 -1.32 -0.45 12.84
N LEU A 142 -2.13 0.52 12.44
CA LEU A 142 -2.48 1.66 13.27
C LEU A 142 -3.38 1.27 14.45
N ILE A 143 -4.36 0.39 14.23
CA ILE A 143 -5.20 -0.13 15.32
C ILE A 143 -4.39 -1.00 16.27
N ALA A 144 -3.45 -1.80 15.79
CA ALA A 144 -2.55 -2.58 16.64
C ALA A 144 -1.68 -1.67 17.53
N ALA A 145 -1.11 -0.61 16.96
CA ALA A 145 -0.35 0.38 17.72
C ALA A 145 -1.22 1.08 18.77
N TRP A 146 -2.47 1.44 18.40
CA TRP A 146 -3.41 2.07 19.33
C TRP A 146 -3.83 1.12 20.46
N ALA A 147 -4.06 -0.14 20.14
CA ALA A 147 -4.43 -1.14 21.15
C ALA A 147 -3.32 -1.34 22.20
N LEU A 148 -2.05 -1.37 21.79
CA LEU A 148 -0.90 -1.42 22.70
C LEU A 148 -0.91 -0.23 23.68
N LYS A 149 -1.12 0.98 23.14
CA LYS A 149 -1.21 2.19 23.95
C LYS A 149 -2.42 2.16 24.91
N LYS A 150 -3.61 1.78 24.39
CA LYS A 150 -4.85 1.71 25.16
C LYS A 150 -4.79 0.65 26.27
N ALA A 151 -4.12 -0.46 25.99
CA ALA A 151 -3.85 -1.50 26.99
C ALA A 151 -2.86 -1.09 28.09
N GLY A 152 -2.24 0.10 27.97
CA GLY A 152 -1.28 0.60 28.95
C GLY A 152 0.01 -0.22 29.03
N ILE A 153 0.38 -0.91 27.94
CA ILE A 153 1.57 -1.76 27.91
C ILE A 153 2.81 -0.88 27.73
N PRO A 154 3.76 -0.92 28.67
CA PRO A 154 5.01 -0.18 28.53
C PRO A 154 5.82 -0.71 27.32
N LEU A 155 6.07 0.13 26.35
CA LEU A 155 6.94 -0.22 25.23
C LEU A 155 8.40 -0.19 25.68
N LYS A 156 9.12 -1.28 25.41
CA LYS A 156 10.57 -1.37 25.63
C LYS A 156 11.40 -0.90 24.43
N GLY A 157 10.74 -0.64 23.33
CA GLY A 157 11.29 -0.21 22.06
C GLY A 157 10.30 0.66 21.33
N THR A 158 10.43 0.78 20.02
CA THR A 158 9.58 1.62 19.19
C THR A 158 8.70 0.79 18.28
N VAL A 159 7.44 1.15 18.16
CA VAL A 159 6.55 0.68 17.08
C VAL A 159 6.51 1.75 16.01
N ILE A 160 6.89 1.40 14.80
CA ILE A 160 6.90 2.27 13.62
C ILE A 160 5.82 1.77 12.67
N ALA A 161 5.03 2.68 12.12
CA ALA A 161 4.07 2.39 11.07
C ALA A 161 4.32 3.32 9.89
N SER A 162 4.40 2.80 8.67
CA SER A 162 4.56 3.64 7.49
C SER A 162 3.56 3.28 6.40
N ALA A 163 3.01 4.32 5.77
CA ALA A 163 2.19 4.18 4.58
C ALA A 163 2.93 4.79 3.37
N THR A 164 3.12 3.98 2.33
CA THR A 164 3.97 4.29 1.17
C THR A 164 3.17 4.34 -0.13
N PRO A 165 3.60 5.13 -1.12
CA PRO A 165 3.02 5.16 -2.46
C PRO A 165 3.61 4.11 -3.39
N ASP A 166 2.96 3.92 -4.55
CA ASP A 166 3.48 3.32 -5.78
C ASP A 166 3.88 1.83 -5.71
N GLU A 167 3.33 1.07 -4.77
CA GLU A 167 3.55 -0.40 -4.76
C GLU A 167 3.05 -1.01 -6.08
N GLU A 168 1.86 -0.63 -6.53
CA GLU A 168 1.18 -1.12 -7.73
C GLU A 168 1.93 -0.81 -9.05
N SER A 169 2.95 0.04 -8.98
CA SER A 169 3.85 0.37 -10.09
C SER A 169 5.33 0.04 -9.82
N GLY A 170 5.61 -0.78 -8.79
CA GLY A 170 6.93 -1.31 -8.47
C GLY A 170 7.64 -0.68 -7.27
N GLY A 171 7.00 0.23 -6.53
CA GLY A 171 7.42 0.71 -5.20
C GLY A 171 8.68 1.57 -5.14
N GLN A 172 9.22 2.03 -6.28
CA GLN A 172 10.49 2.78 -6.30
C GLN A 172 10.38 4.13 -5.61
N ALA A 173 9.27 4.85 -5.82
CA ALA A 173 9.01 6.14 -5.18
C ALA A 173 8.40 6.00 -3.76
N GLY A 174 8.03 4.79 -3.36
CA GLY A 174 7.50 4.43 -2.05
C GLY A 174 8.54 3.78 -1.15
N VAL A 175 8.36 2.48 -0.89
CA VAL A 175 9.24 1.71 -0.01
C VAL A 175 10.69 1.72 -0.49
N GLY A 176 10.94 1.70 -1.80
CA GLY A 176 12.28 1.80 -2.37
C GLY A 176 12.98 3.10 -1.96
N TYR A 177 12.27 4.23 -2.01
CA TYR A 177 12.80 5.52 -1.58
C TYR A 177 13.04 5.57 -0.06
N LEU A 178 12.17 4.95 0.76
CA LEU A 178 12.43 4.83 2.20
C LEU A 178 13.69 4.02 2.50
N VAL A 179 13.98 2.97 1.73
CA VAL A 179 15.24 2.22 1.83
C VAL A 179 16.43 3.09 1.46
N GLU A 180 16.36 3.80 0.34
CA GLU A 180 17.43 4.73 -0.11
C GLU A 180 17.72 5.80 0.96
N ARG A 181 16.67 6.31 1.62
CA ARG A 181 16.78 7.33 2.68
C ARG A 181 17.19 6.78 4.05
N GLY A 182 17.35 5.47 4.18
CA GLY A 182 17.82 4.83 5.41
C GLY A 182 16.73 4.54 6.45
N TYR A 183 15.45 4.69 6.12
CA TYR A 183 14.33 4.40 7.04
C TYR A 183 14.08 2.91 7.23
N LEU A 184 14.33 2.11 6.19
CA LEU A 184 14.10 0.66 6.16
C LEU A 184 15.38 -0.07 5.75
N THR A 185 16.37 -0.08 6.64
CA THR A 185 17.64 -0.77 6.44
C THR A 185 17.93 -1.71 7.61
N LYS A 186 18.93 -2.56 7.47
CA LYS A 186 19.37 -3.44 8.57
C LYS A 186 19.88 -2.66 9.78
N GLU A 187 20.35 -1.43 9.57
CA GLU A 187 20.86 -0.55 10.62
C GLU A 187 19.73 0.18 11.35
N SER A 188 18.66 0.55 10.62
CA SER A 188 17.55 1.33 11.16
C SER A 188 16.39 0.47 11.70
N THR A 189 16.25 -0.78 11.25
CA THR A 189 15.10 -1.64 11.52
C THR A 189 15.52 -3.00 12.04
N ASP A 190 15.01 -3.38 13.24
CA ASP A 190 15.27 -4.72 13.81
C ASP A 190 14.30 -5.76 13.24
N TYR A 191 13.02 -5.40 13.14
CA TYR A 191 11.96 -6.25 12.60
C TYR A 191 11.11 -5.44 11.63
N CYS A 192 10.84 -6.01 10.44
CA CYS A 192 9.93 -5.43 9.46
C CYS A 192 8.77 -6.38 9.20
N VAL A 193 7.57 -5.83 9.19
CA VAL A 193 6.33 -6.55 8.83
C VAL A 193 5.65 -5.79 7.72
N ILE A 194 5.47 -6.45 6.58
CA ILE A 194 4.68 -5.95 5.48
C ILE A 194 3.25 -6.45 5.66
N THR A 195 2.30 -5.53 5.78
CA THR A 195 0.90 -5.83 6.14
C THR A 195 0.05 -6.15 4.91
N GLU A 196 0.60 -7.01 4.02
CA GLU A 196 0.00 -7.35 2.73
C GLU A 196 -1.23 -8.26 2.82
N CYS A 197 -2.06 -8.27 1.76
CA CYS A 197 -3.37 -8.94 1.66
C CYS A 197 -3.28 -10.46 1.59
N LEU A 198 -2.70 -11.10 2.60
CA LEU A 198 -2.70 -12.54 2.77
C LEU A 198 -3.75 -12.98 3.80
N ASP A 199 -4.10 -14.28 3.79
CA ASP A 199 -4.92 -14.85 4.86
C ASP A 199 -4.22 -14.67 6.22
N VAL A 200 -5.01 -14.44 7.28
CA VAL A 200 -4.52 -14.11 8.63
C VAL A 200 -3.64 -15.20 9.27
N ASP A 201 -3.68 -16.41 8.76
CA ASP A 201 -2.90 -17.57 9.21
C ASP A 201 -1.70 -17.90 8.31
N LYS A 202 -1.40 -17.04 7.32
CA LYS A 202 -0.33 -17.26 6.35
C LYS A 202 0.77 -16.21 6.46
N VAL A 203 1.98 -16.66 6.22
CA VAL A 203 3.16 -15.81 6.06
C VAL A 203 3.73 -16.06 4.67
N CYS A 204 3.92 -15.00 3.88
CA CYS A 204 4.55 -15.09 2.58
C CYS A 204 6.04 -15.43 2.75
N ILE A 205 6.48 -16.55 2.17
CA ILE A 205 7.87 -17.00 2.24
C ILE A 205 8.62 -16.82 0.91
N GLY A 206 7.97 -16.23 -0.09
CA GLY A 206 8.55 -15.95 -1.40
C GLY A 206 7.58 -15.28 -2.33
N HIS A 207 8.10 -14.62 -3.34
CA HIS A 207 7.33 -13.90 -4.35
C HIS A 207 7.67 -14.40 -5.74
N ARG A 208 6.70 -14.30 -6.66
CA ARG A 208 6.96 -14.49 -8.08
C ARG A 208 7.63 -13.26 -8.66
N GLY A 209 8.59 -13.46 -9.57
CA GLY A 209 9.13 -12.35 -10.36
C GLY A 209 8.08 -11.85 -11.36
N THR A 210 8.02 -10.55 -11.54
CA THR A 210 7.16 -9.91 -12.55
C THR A 210 8.04 -9.37 -13.67
N LEU A 211 7.63 -9.62 -14.92
CA LEU A 211 8.25 -9.06 -16.10
C LEU A 211 7.17 -8.39 -16.96
N TRP A 212 7.23 -7.07 -17.05
CA TRP A 212 6.39 -6.28 -17.94
C TRP A 212 7.15 -5.98 -19.23
N PHE A 213 6.51 -6.19 -20.36
CA PHE A 213 7.10 -5.85 -21.66
C PHE A 213 6.02 -5.41 -22.65
N GLU A 214 6.42 -4.58 -23.56
CA GLU A 214 5.58 -4.13 -24.69
C GLU A 214 6.14 -4.67 -25.99
N VAL A 215 5.25 -5.12 -26.87
CA VAL A 215 5.64 -5.64 -28.18
C VAL A 215 5.02 -4.79 -29.30
N HIS A 216 5.86 -4.12 -30.05
CA HIS A 216 5.47 -3.37 -31.23
C HIS A 216 5.60 -4.22 -32.47
N ILE A 217 4.50 -4.45 -33.19
CA ILE A 217 4.48 -5.21 -34.43
C ILE A 217 4.12 -4.28 -35.59
N THR A 218 5.08 -4.06 -36.50
CA THR A 218 4.90 -3.21 -37.66
C THR A 218 4.55 -4.06 -38.89
N GLY A 219 3.41 -3.75 -39.50
CA GLY A 219 2.97 -4.37 -40.74
C GLY A 219 3.30 -3.51 -41.97
N LYS A 220 2.85 -3.97 -43.15
CA LYS A 220 2.91 -3.24 -44.41
C LYS A 220 1.51 -3.15 -44.99
N GLN A 221 1.05 -1.94 -45.29
CA GLN A 221 -0.25 -1.73 -45.90
C GLN A 221 -0.25 -2.21 -47.38
N SER A 222 -1.37 -2.81 -47.81
CA SER A 222 -1.66 -3.17 -49.19
C SER A 222 -3.13 -2.92 -49.51
N HIS A 223 -3.47 -2.98 -50.82
CA HIS A 223 -4.87 -2.92 -51.23
C HIS A 223 -5.63 -4.14 -50.70
N GLY A 224 -6.90 -3.96 -50.27
CA GLY A 224 -7.71 -5.02 -49.65
C GLY A 224 -7.89 -6.28 -50.55
N SER A 225 -7.88 -6.12 -51.88
CA SER A 225 -7.96 -7.25 -52.81
C SER A 225 -6.61 -7.94 -53.09
N MET A 226 -5.51 -7.39 -52.57
CA MET A 226 -4.15 -7.91 -52.77
C MET A 226 -3.40 -8.04 -51.45
N PRO A 227 -3.90 -8.85 -50.51
CA PRO A 227 -3.30 -8.96 -49.20
C PRO A 227 -1.88 -9.56 -49.20
N SER A 228 -1.52 -10.30 -50.27
CA SER A 228 -0.18 -10.84 -50.48
C SER A 228 0.92 -9.80 -50.71
N GLU A 229 0.54 -8.58 -51.11
CA GLU A 229 1.47 -7.46 -51.31
C GLU A 229 1.81 -6.71 -50.00
N GLY A 230 1.06 -7.02 -48.94
CA GLY A 230 1.22 -6.43 -47.62
C GLY A 230 1.80 -7.39 -46.60
N VAL A 231 1.87 -6.90 -45.36
CA VAL A 231 2.22 -7.69 -44.17
C VAL A 231 1.18 -7.40 -43.07
N ASN A 232 0.38 -8.42 -42.74
CA ASN A 232 -0.63 -8.25 -41.70
C ASN A 232 0.01 -8.44 -40.33
N ALA A 233 0.12 -7.34 -39.56
CA ALA A 233 0.67 -7.35 -38.20
C ALA A 233 -0.08 -8.27 -37.23
N LEU A 234 -1.41 -8.43 -37.37
CA LEU A 234 -2.21 -9.28 -36.50
C LEU A 234 -1.83 -10.77 -36.63
N VAL A 235 -1.42 -11.23 -37.79
CA VAL A 235 -0.96 -12.62 -37.99
C VAL A 235 0.33 -12.88 -37.20
N PHE A 236 1.21 -11.88 -37.10
CA PHE A 236 2.42 -11.99 -36.29
C PHE A 236 2.11 -11.87 -34.79
N ALA A 237 1.18 -10.99 -34.41
CA ALA A 237 0.69 -10.90 -33.02
C ALA A 237 0.12 -12.24 -32.55
N GLN A 238 -0.74 -12.88 -33.38
CA GLN A 238 -1.30 -14.18 -33.06
C GLN A 238 -0.22 -15.27 -32.90
N LYS A 239 0.80 -15.27 -33.77
CA LYS A 239 1.91 -16.23 -33.64
C LYS A 239 2.66 -16.04 -32.33
N LEU A 240 2.91 -14.80 -31.93
CA LEU A 240 3.56 -14.49 -30.66
C LEU A 240 2.71 -14.95 -29.47
N MET A 241 1.42 -14.63 -29.44
CA MET A 241 0.48 -15.04 -28.37
C MET A 241 0.37 -16.57 -28.22
N ASN A 242 0.66 -17.34 -29.26
CA ASN A 242 0.66 -18.81 -29.18
C ASN A 242 1.95 -19.39 -28.56
N VAL A 243 2.98 -18.57 -28.34
CA VAL A 243 4.29 -19.01 -27.81
C VAL A 243 4.51 -18.53 -26.38
N ILE A 244 3.81 -17.47 -25.96
CA ILE A 244 3.78 -16.95 -24.59
C ILE A 244 2.69 -17.65 -23.80
#